data_5d03fa61abe37bdce705028a6f6c1b76
#
_entry.id   5d03fa61abe37bdce705028a6f6c1b76
#
_cell.length_a   1.000
_cell.length_b   1.000
_cell.length_c   1.000
_cell.angle_alpha   90.00
_cell.angle_beta   90.00
_cell.angle_gamma   90.00
#
_symmetry.space_group_name_H-M   'P 1'
#
loop_
_entity.id
_entity.type
_entity.pdbx_description
1 polymer ?
#
loop_
_entity_poly.entity_id
_entity_poly.type
_entity_poly.pdbx_seq_one_letter_code
_entity_poly.pdbx_strand_id
1 'polypeptide(L)'
;MKEPNSAEQSKPEQKTQRVASHRLFLDDIEHQSFVRRLQWSPDGNFLLTPSACYYDLQSEEQASRSNYSYTVYGFLKHNMSQPAFMLPGLKTYATCIKFNPFLFEKPWAKPDQVPLFDLPYRMVFAIATTDQILVYATDQQTPIAVIGNIHYAPINDMTWYSNEVLVACSSDGYCSIMTMTKDDETNLIGKRIAPEALEDETLRSHYEQLDKVDYDKLE
;
A
#
# COMPACT_ATOMS: atom_id res chain seq x y z
N MET A 1 -56.65 -45.91 -11.78
CA MET A 1 -56.07 -45.44 -10.55
C MET A 1 -54.62 -45.09 -10.86
N LYS A 2 -54.29 -43.80 -10.94
CA LYS A 2 -52.99 -43.31 -11.17
C LYS A 2 -52.57 -42.60 -9.89
N GLU A 3 -51.48 -43.01 -9.30
CA GLU A 3 -50.84 -42.32 -8.15
C GLU A 3 -50.13 -41.07 -8.59
N PRO A 4 -50.07 -40.03 -7.76
CA PRO A 4 -49.42 -38.78 -8.09
C PRO A 4 -47.95 -38.78 -7.72
N ASN A 5 -47.22 -38.19 -8.59
CA ASN A 5 -45.83 -37.84 -8.63
C ASN A 5 -45.37 -37.08 -7.38
N SER A 6 -44.35 -37.59 -6.70
CA SER A 6 -43.67 -36.91 -5.62
C SER A 6 -42.71 -35.87 -6.19
N ALA A 7 -43.01 -34.60 -5.92
CA ALA A 7 -42.14 -33.49 -6.23
C ALA A 7 -40.85 -33.52 -5.36
N GLU A 8 -39.73 -33.71 -6.00
CA GLU A 8 -38.41 -33.48 -5.39
C GLU A 8 -38.24 -31.98 -5.07
N GLN A 9 -38.23 -31.68 -3.79
CA GLN A 9 -37.84 -30.38 -3.29
C GLN A 9 -36.32 -30.25 -3.41
N SER A 10 -35.87 -29.46 -4.36
CA SER A 10 -34.48 -29.00 -4.46
C SER A 10 -34.13 -28.17 -3.23
N LYS A 11 -33.21 -28.68 -2.39
CA LYS A 11 -32.60 -27.95 -1.30
C LYS A 11 -31.83 -26.76 -1.88
N PRO A 12 -31.90 -25.55 -1.27
CA PRO A 12 -31.08 -24.45 -1.70
C PRO A 12 -29.63 -24.79 -1.40
N GLU A 13 -28.78 -24.73 -2.43
CA GLU A 13 -27.33 -24.80 -2.30
C GLU A 13 -26.87 -23.66 -1.39
N GLN A 14 -26.48 -24.00 -0.18
CA GLN A 14 -25.74 -23.08 0.67
C GLN A 14 -24.44 -22.74 -0.03
N LYS A 15 -24.35 -21.51 -0.58
CA LYS A 15 -23.09 -20.92 -1.00
C LYS A 15 -22.18 -20.87 0.23
N THR A 16 -21.28 -21.82 0.34
CA THR A 16 -20.22 -21.85 1.34
C THR A 16 -19.40 -20.57 1.14
N GLN A 17 -19.52 -19.62 2.06
CA GLN A 17 -18.64 -18.45 2.08
C GLN A 17 -17.22 -18.99 2.21
N ARG A 18 -16.40 -18.73 1.18
CA ARG A 18 -14.99 -19.07 1.18
C ARG A 18 -14.31 -18.28 2.29
N VAL A 19 -13.88 -18.97 3.32
CA VAL A 19 -13.08 -18.37 4.39
C VAL A 19 -11.65 -18.28 3.86
N ALA A 20 -11.25 -17.09 3.45
CA ALA A 20 -9.85 -16.83 3.13
C ALA A 20 -9.03 -16.93 4.42
N SER A 21 -8.08 -17.86 4.49
CA SER A 21 -7.14 -17.87 5.61
C SER A 21 -6.02 -16.88 5.34
N HIS A 22 -5.89 -15.93 6.25
CA HIS A 22 -4.84 -14.93 6.19
C HIS A 22 -3.66 -15.37 7.04
N ARG A 23 -2.50 -15.50 6.42
CA ARG A 23 -1.24 -15.51 7.15
C ARG A 23 -0.72 -14.08 7.17
N LEU A 24 -0.75 -13.45 8.36
CA LEU A 24 -0.45 -12.01 8.47
C LEU A 24 0.97 -11.66 8.06
N PHE A 25 1.95 -12.48 8.45
CA PHE A 25 3.35 -12.18 8.15
C PHE A 25 4.10 -13.43 7.73
N LEU A 26 5.10 -13.23 6.88
CA LEU A 26 6.08 -14.25 6.52
C LEU A 26 6.96 -14.58 7.72
N ASP A 27 7.30 -15.85 7.91
CA ASP A 27 8.29 -16.25 8.90
C ASP A 27 9.73 -16.01 8.42
N ASP A 28 10.71 -16.23 9.29
CA ASP A 28 12.12 -15.94 8.98
C ASP A 28 12.71 -16.85 7.89
N ILE A 29 12.08 -17.99 7.62
CA ILE A 29 12.52 -18.91 6.56
C ILE A 29 12.10 -18.36 5.19
N GLU A 30 10.92 -17.76 5.10
CA GLU A 30 10.37 -17.22 3.86
C GLU A 30 10.86 -15.80 3.60
N HIS A 31 11.10 -15.03 4.66
CA HIS A 31 11.56 -13.65 4.59
C HIS A 31 13.05 -13.54 4.84
N GLN A 32 13.83 -13.52 3.78
CA GLN A 32 15.29 -13.47 3.82
C GLN A 32 15.88 -12.10 4.20
N SER A 33 15.07 -11.17 4.70
CA SER A 33 15.51 -9.83 5.11
C SER A 33 15.04 -9.54 6.54
N PHE A 34 15.91 -8.91 7.34
CA PHE A 34 15.56 -8.35 8.64
C PHE A 34 14.76 -7.06 8.54
N VAL A 35 14.69 -6.47 7.34
CA VAL A 35 14.01 -5.19 7.13
C VAL A 35 12.51 -5.42 6.97
N ARG A 36 11.72 -4.86 7.89
CA ARG A 36 10.24 -4.90 7.92
C ARG A 36 9.73 -3.57 8.46
N ARG A 37 9.83 -2.51 7.63
CA ARG A 37 9.53 -1.14 8.06
C ARG A 37 8.09 -0.77 7.74
N LEU A 38 7.26 -0.79 8.77
CA LEU A 38 5.88 -0.33 8.74
C LEU A 38 5.81 1.20 8.94
N GLN A 39 4.71 1.82 8.52
CA GLN A 39 4.49 3.24 8.75
C GLN A 39 3.01 3.59 8.87
N TRP A 40 2.71 4.54 9.75
CA TRP A 40 1.42 5.20 9.83
C TRP A 40 1.23 6.17 8.67
N SER A 41 -0.02 6.32 8.22
CA SER A 41 -0.41 7.38 7.29
C SER A 41 -0.20 8.76 7.93
N PRO A 42 0.06 9.81 7.13
CA PRO A 42 0.27 11.17 7.64
C PRO A 42 -0.89 11.70 8.48
N ASP A 43 -2.12 11.30 8.16
CA ASP A 43 -3.34 11.63 8.91
C ASP A 43 -3.56 10.74 10.14
N GLY A 44 -2.69 9.75 10.39
CA GLY A 44 -2.76 8.83 11.53
C GLY A 44 -3.96 7.88 11.52
N ASN A 45 -4.68 7.73 10.41
CA ASN A 45 -5.90 6.92 10.35
C ASN A 45 -5.64 5.45 10.11
N PHE A 46 -4.55 5.09 9.44
CA PHE A 46 -4.21 3.70 9.17
C PHE A 46 -2.70 3.43 9.17
N LEU A 47 -2.37 2.19 9.44
CA LEU A 47 -1.02 1.65 9.47
C LEU A 47 -0.84 0.68 8.31
N LEU A 48 0.17 0.85 7.49
CA LEU A 48 0.59 -0.12 6.49
C LEU A 48 1.73 -0.99 7.02
N THR A 49 1.60 -2.31 6.82
CA THR A 49 2.58 -3.30 7.28
C THR A 49 3.10 -4.13 6.12
N PRO A 50 4.42 -4.21 5.94
CA PRO A 50 5.03 -5.02 4.89
C PRO A 50 5.11 -6.50 5.29
N SER A 51 5.68 -7.32 4.40
CA SER A 51 6.01 -8.74 4.64
C SER A 51 4.81 -9.62 4.94
N ALA A 52 3.67 -9.30 4.35
CA ALA A 52 2.45 -10.05 4.47
C ALA A 52 2.25 -11.02 3.31
N CYS A 53 1.52 -12.09 3.53
CA CYS A 53 1.11 -13.02 2.50
C CYS A 53 -0.35 -13.42 2.64
N TYR A 54 -0.93 -13.75 1.52
CA TYR A 54 -2.32 -14.12 1.39
C TYR A 54 -2.45 -15.47 0.67
N TYR A 55 -3.31 -16.34 1.20
CA TYR A 55 -3.67 -17.61 0.58
C TYR A 55 -5.10 -17.54 0.08
N ASP A 56 -5.31 -17.88 -1.19
CA ASP A 56 -6.64 -18.18 -1.69
C ASP A 56 -6.90 -19.68 -1.54
N LEU A 57 -7.61 -20.07 -0.50
CA LEU A 57 -8.03 -21.45 -0.27
C LEU A 57 -9.17 -21.80 -1.23
N GLN A 58 -8.86 -22.09 -2.47
CA GLN A 58 -9.85 -22.63 -3.41
C GLN A 58 -10.10 -24.13 -3.21
N SER A 59 -9.21 -24.86 -2.54
CA SER A 59 -9.37 -26.27 -2.19
C SER A 59 -8.51 -26.65 -1.00
N GLU A 60 -9.08 -27.41 -0.05
CA GLU A 60 -8.38 -27.94 1.12
C GLU A 60 -7.22 -28.89 0.77
N GLU A 61 -7.21 -29.45 -0.44
CA GLU A 61 -6.18 -30.39 -0.90
C GLU A 61 -4.90 -29.73 -1.47
N GLN A 62 -4.89 -28.41 -1.69
CA GLN A 62 -3.76 -27.70 -2.31
C GLN A 62 -3.09 -26.69 -1.40
N ALA A 63 -3.13 -26.88 -0.10
CA ALA A 63 -2.34 -26.07 0.85
C ALA A 63 -0.83 -26.37 0.74
N SER A 64 -0.29 -26.42 -0.49
CA SER A 64 1.15 -26.42 -0.69
C SER A 64 1.66 -24.98 -0.57
N ARG A 65 2.82 -24.81 0.07
CA ARG A 65 3.50 -23.51 0.31
C ARG A 65 3.73 -22.66 -0.96
N SER A 66 3.36 -23.17 -2.14
CA SER A 66 3.58 -22.54 -3.45
C SER A 66 2.45 -21.60 -3.90
N ASN A 67 1.33 -21.50 -3.19
CA ASN A 67 0.15 -20.76 -3.65
C ASN A 67 -0.18 -19.52 -2.83
N TYR A 68 0.79 -18.90 -2.19
CA TYR A 68 0.57 -17.61 -1.54
C TYR A 68 0.99 -16.43 -2.43
N SER A 69 0.27 -15.33 -2.31
CA SER A 69 0.60 -14.06 -2.94
C SER A 69 1.12 -13.09 -1.89
N TYR A 70 2.18 -12.39 -2.21
CA TYR A 70 2.69 -11.32 -1.35
C TYR A 70 1.75 -10.13 -1.37
N THR A 71 1.59 -9.49 -0.22
CA THR A 71 0.71 -8.35 -0.05
C THR A 71 1.25 -7.39 1.01
N VAL A 72 0.66 -6.21 1.09
CA VAL A 72 0.77 -5.27 2.21
C VAL A 72 -0.58 -5.22 2.89
N TYR A 73 -0.61 -5.34 4.21
CA TYR A 73 -1.83 -5.16 4.98
C TYR A 73 -1.95 -3.74 5.53
N GLY A 74 -3.16 -3.22 5.47
CA GLY A 74 -3.55 -1.97 6.10
C GLY A 74 -4.47 -2.20 7.29
N PHE A 75 -4.12 -1.63 8.44
CA PHE A 75 -4.90 -1.68 9.68
C PHE A 75 -5.46 -0.30 9.98
N LEU A 76 -6.72 -0.22 10.41
CA LEU A 76 -7.31 1.02 10.87
C LEU A 76 -6.91 1.30 12.32
N LYS A 77 -6.69 2.57 12.65
CA LYS A 77 -6.33 3.04 14.01
C LYS A 77 -7.27 2.49 15.09
N HIS A 78 -8.55 2.37 14.79
CA HIS A 78 -9.56 1.92 15.76
C HIS A 78 -9.73 0.40 15.82
N ASN A 79 -9.14 -0.35 14.89
CA ASN A 79 -9.21 -1.80 14.86
C ASN A 79 -7.90 -2.39 14.31
N MET A 80 -7.02 -2.77 15.23
CA MET A 80 -5.72 -3.40 14.92
C MET A 80 -5.77 -4.93 15.01
N SER A 81 -6.92 -5.52 15.31
CA SER A 81 -7.05 -6.97 15.50
C SER A 81 -6.98 -7.76 14.19
N GLN A 82 -7.40 -7.14 13.10
CA GLN A 82 -7.36 -7.75 11.76
C GLN A 82 -7.19 -6.68 10.68
N PRO A 83 -6.59 -7.04 9.53
CA PRO A 83 -6.44 -6.11 8.43
C PRO A 83 -7.79 -5.61 7.92
N ALA A 84 -7.90 -4.33 7.66
CA ALA A 84 -9.08 -3.74 7.03
C ALA A 84 -9.03 -3.82 5.49
N PHE A 85 -7.82 -3.82 4.93
CA PHE A 85 -7.60 -3.93 3.49
C PHE A 85 -6.21 -4.53 3.20
N MET A 86 -5.99 -4.90 1.94
CA MET A 86 -4.71 -5.40 1.46
C MET A 86 -4.40 -4.81 0.08
N LEU A 87 -3.10 -4.74 -0.23
CA LEU A 87 -2.58 -4.36 -1.54
C LEU A 87 -1.93 -5.59 -2.19
N PRO A 88 -2.70 -6.39 -2.95
CA PRO A 88 -2.22 -7.62 -3.56
C PRO A 88 -1.35 -7.37 -4.79
N GLY A 89 -0.74 -8.43 -5.34
CA GLY A 89 -0.08 -8.39 -6.63
C GLY A 89 1.40 -8.02 -6.58
N LEU A 90 2.02 -8.08 -5.40
CA LEU A 90 3.47 -7.96 -5.29
C LEU A 90 4.15 -9.24 -5.81
N LYS A 91 5.21 -9.10 -6.59
CA LYS A 91 6.00 -10.23 -7.10
C LYS A 91 6.88 -10.85 -6.02
N THR A 92 7.39 -10.01 -5.14
CA THR A 92 8.21 -10.39 -3.99
C THR A 92 7.68 -9.68 -2.74
N TYR A 93 8.12 -10.13 -1.56
CA TYR A 93 7.66 -9.53 -0.31
C TYR A 93 8.10 -8.06 -0.18
N ALA A 94 7.23 -7.25 0.42
CA ALA A 94 7.56 -5.88 0.77
C ALA A 94 8.48 -5.84 1.98
N THR A 95 9.46 -4.93 1.96
CA THR A 95 10.42 -4.71 3.05
C THR A 95 10.18 -3.40 3.78
N CYS A 96 9.83 -2.37 3.05
CA CYS A 96 9.74 -1.01 3.58
C CYS A 96 8.54 -0.28 2.98
N ILE A 97 7.87 0.51 3.80
CA ILE A 97 6.78 1.39 3.39
C ILE A 97 7.10 2.80 3.86
N LYS A 98 6.93 3.79 2.98
CA LYS A 98 7.12 5.21 3.31
C LYS A 98 6.02 6.06 2.72
N PHE A 99 5.23 6.69 3.58
CA PHE A 99 4.32 7.75 3.16
C PHE A 99 5.09 9.01 2.84
N ASN A 100 4.64 9.69 1.79
CA ASN A 100 4.99 11.08 1.59
C ASN A 100 4.40 11.88 2.76
N PRO A 101 5.17 12.73 3.43
CA PRO A 101 4.68 13.47 4.60
C PRO A 101 3.62 14.52 4.25
N PHE A 102 3.46 14.85 2.97
CA PHE A 102 2.53 15.87 2.50
C PHE A 102 1.22 15.28 1.98
N LEU A 103 0.13 16.06 2.08
CA LEU A 103 -1.15 15.78 1.43
C LEU A 103 -1.24 16.53 0.11
N PHE A 104 -1.97 15.95 -0.82
CA PHE A 104 -2.11 16.47 -2.17
C PHE A 104 -3.57 16.68 -2.52
N GLU A 105 -3.82 17.64 -3.42
CA GLU A 105 -5.15 17.86 -3.97
C GLU A 105 -5.61 16.58 -4.69
N LYS A 106 -6.85 16.17 -4.45
CA LYS A 106 -7.43 15.02 -5.14
C LYS A 106 -7.61 15.39 -6.62
N PRO A 107 -7.02 14.65 -7.56
CA PRO A 107 -7.22 14.95 -8.96
C PRO A 107 -8.70 14.79 -9.31
N TRP A 108 -9.13 15.46 -10.36
CA TRP A 108 -10.51 15.31 -10.85
C TRP A 108 -10.80 13.82 -11.11
N ALA A 109 -11.83 13.30 -10.43
CA ALA A 109 -12.18 11.89 -10.51
C ALA A 109 -12.49 11.48 -11.95
N LYS A 110 -11.75 10.50 -12.47
CA LYS A 110 -12.12 9.84 -13.72
C LYS A 110 -13.33 8.94 -13.45
N PRO A 111 -14.36 8.90 -14.31
CA PRO A 111 -15.60 8.17 -14.07
C PRO A 111 -15.40 6.67 -13.77
N ASP A 112 -14.33 6.08 -14.30
CA ASP A 112 -14.04 4.64 -14.19
C ASP A 112 -13.00 4.30 -13.11
N GLN A 113 -12.53 5.30 -12.35
CA GLN A 113 -11.48 5.09 -11.36
C GLN A 113 -12.09 4.87 -9.97
N VAL A 114 -11.92 3.66 -9.44
CA VAL A 114 -12.33 3.34 -8.07
C VAL A 114 -11.20 3.76 -7.13
N PRO A 115 -11.46 4.66 -6.17
CA PRO A 115 -10.45 5.07 -5.20
C PRO A 115 -10.12 3.91 -4.26
N LEU A 116 -8.90 3.88 -3.74
CA LEU A 116 -8.51 2.98 -2.65
C LEU A 116 -9.21 3.39 -1.35
N PHE A 117 -9.30 4.71 -1.11
CA PHE A 117 -10.02 5.32 0.01
C PHE A 117 -10.79 6.55 -0.45
N ASP A 118 -11.98 6.74 0.09
CA ASP A 118 -12.76 7.97 -0.13
C ASP A 118 -12.37 9.04 0.91
N LEU A 119 -11.27 9.73 0.60
CA LEU A 119 -10.73 10.82 1.41
C LEU A 119 -10.91 12.15 0.68
N PRO A 120 -11.00 13.27 1.39
CA PRO A 120 -11.09 14.61 0.76
C PRO A 120 -9.74 15.05 0.16
N TYR A 121 -8.67 14.36 0.46
CA TYR A 121 -7.30 14.60 -0.02
C TYR A 121 -6.69 13.31 -0.57
N ARG A 122 -5.58 13.46 -1.24
CA ARG A 122 -4.75 12.38 -1.75
C ARG A 122 -3.50 12.23 -0.88
N MET A 123 -3.22 11.02 -0.42
CA MET A 123 -1.93 10.65 0.15
C MET A 123 -1.16 9.76 -0.84
N VAL A 124 0.15 9.94 -0.85
CA VAL A 124 1.07 9.16 -1.69
C VAL A 124 2.00 8.37 -0.78
N PHE A 125 2.25 7.12 -1.14
CA PHE A 125 3.17 6.26 -0.40
C PHE A 125 3.93 5.33 -1.34
N ALA A 126 5.14 4.99 -0.94
CA ALA A 126 6.00 4.05 -1.65
C ALA A 126 6.11 2.73 -0.88
N ILE A 127 6.11 1.62 -1.60
CA ILE A 127 6.34 0.28 -1.09
C ILE A 127 7.61 -0.25 -1.77
N ALA A 128 8.66 -0.53 -1.00
CA ALA A 128 9.81 -1.27 -1.51
C ALA A 128 9.58 -2.77 -1.35
N THR A 129 9.87 -3.49 -2.40
CA THR A 129 10.11 -4.93 -2.38
C THR A 129 11.61 -5.19 -2.47
N THR A 130 12.02 -6.42 -2.67
CA THR A 130 13.45 -6.75 -2.81
C THR A 130 14.11 -6.11 -4.03
N ASP A 131 13.36 -5.90 -5.12
CA ASP A 131 13.87 -5.57 -6.44
C ASP A 131 13.20 -4.36 -7.11
N GLN A 132 12.13 -3.83 -6.51
CA GLN A 132 11.36 -2.73 -7.10
C GLN A 132 10.71 -1.85 -6.04
N ILE A 133 10.38 -0.63 -6.44
CA ILE A 133 9.61 0.33 -5.66
C ILE A 133 8.30 0.59 -6.39
N LEU A 134 7.19 0.42 -5.70
CA LEU A 134 5.86 0.72 -6.18
C LEU A 134 5.35 1.98 -5.47
N VAL A 135 4.96 2.98 -6.24
CA VAL A 135 4.38 4.21 -5.69
C VAL A 135 2.87 4.16 -5.89
N TYR A 136 2.14 4.34 -4.80
CA TYR A 136 0.68 4.33 -4.77
C TYR A 136 0.13 5.68 -4.36
N ALA A 137 -1.12 5.89 -4.72
CA ALA A 137 -1.92 7.01 -4.24
C ALA A 137 -3.28 6.51 -3.74
N THR A 138 -3.84 7.18 -2.74
CA THR A 138 -5.09 6.76 -2.09
C THR A 138 -6.34 6.91 -2.96
N ASP A 139 -6.24 7.64 -4.05
CA ASP A 139 -7.32 7.86 -5.01
C ASP A 139 -7.44 6.79 -6.11
N GLN A 140 -6.54 5.78 -6.11
CA GLN A 140 -6.60 4.68 -7.07
C GLN A 140 -6.06 3.36 -6.48
N GLN A 141 -6.54 2.23 -7.02
CA GLN A 141 -6.16 0.90 -6.53
C GLN A 141 -4.86 0.35 -7.14
N THR A 142 -4.43 0.92 -8.26
CA THR A 142 -3.19 0.52 -8.94
C THR A 142 -2.05 1.48 -8.61
N PRO A 143 -0.79 1.01 -8.65
CA PRO A 143 0.34 1.90 -8.46
C PRO A 143 0.39 2.99 -9.53
N ILE A 144 0.76 4.20 -9.14
CA ILE A 144 0.98 5.34 -10.06
C ILE A 144 2.33 5.25 -10.78
N ALA A 145 3.29 4.57 -10.14
CA ALA A 145 4.60 4.29 -10.73
C ALA A 145 5.16 2.97 -10.21
N VAL A 146 5.93 2.29 -11.05
CA VAL A 146 6.71 1.11 -10.70
C VAL A 146 8.14 1.33 -11.18
N ILE A 147 9.09 1.30 -10.25
CA ILE A 147 10.50 1.56 -10.49
C ILE A 147 11.25 0.28 -10.12
N GLY A 148 11.81 -0.40 -11.09
CA GLY A 148 12.50 -1.68 -10.89
C GLY A 148 13.91 -1.67 -11.46
N ASN A 149 14.71 -2.66 -11.03
CA ASN A 149 16.07 -2.90 -11.51
C ASN A 149 17.03 -1.71 -11.34
N ILE A 150 16.86 -0.92 -10.28
CA ILE A 150 17.72 0.22 -9.96
C ILE A 150 18.91 -0.18 -9.06
N HIS A 151 18.84 -1.36 -8.45
CA HIS A 151 19.86 -1.90 -7.55
C HIS A 151 20.20 -3.36 -7.86
N TYR A 152 21.41 -3.77 -7.53
CA TYR A 152 21.90 -5.15 -7.70
C TYR A 152 21.63 -6.03 -6.48
N ALA A 153 21.20 -5.44 -5.36
CA ALA A 153 20.87 -6.12 -4.12
C ALA A 153 19.55 -5.58 -3.55
N PRO A 154 18.97 -6.25 -2.54
CA PRO A 154 17.69 -5.83 -1.97
C PRO A 154 17.68 -4.41 -1.46
N ILE A 155 16.56 -3.72 -1.69
CA ILE A 155 16.28 -2.39 -1.16
C ILE A 155 15.99 -2.50 0.33
N ASN A 156 16.71 -1.75 1.16
CA ASN A 156 16.64 -1.83 2.61
C ASN A 156 15.78 -0.74 3.25
N ASP A 157 15.86 0.47 2.72
CA ASP A 157 15.10 1.60 3.26
C ASP A 157 14.84 2.66 2.18
N MET A 158 13.87 3.53 2.47
CA MET A 158 13.52 4.67 1.63
C MET A 158 13.16 5.85 2.50
N THR A 159 13.24 7.05 1.95
CA THR A 159 12.72 8.26 2.58
C THR A 159 12.29 9.27 1.53
N TRP A 160 11.26 10.05 1.82
CA TRP A 160 10.92 11.21 1.02
C TRP A 160 11.80 12.39 1.46
N TYR A 161 12.62 12.89 0.55
CA TYR A 161 13.40 14.11 0.76
C TYR A 161 12.54 15.36 0.63
N SER A 162 11.59 15.34 -0.31
CA SER A 162 10.63 16.42 -0.53
C SER A 162 9.28 15.83 -0.98
N ASN A 163 8.33 16.69 -1.33
CA ASN A 163 7.06 16.27 -1.90
C ASN A 163 7.21 15.45 -3.20
N GLU A 164 8.32 15.57 -3.92
CA GLU A 164 8.52 14.97 -5.25
C GLU A 164 9.72 14.05 -5.34
N VAL A 165 10.60 14.05 -4.33
CA VAL A 165 11.86 13.31 -4.37
C VAL A 165 11.86 12.19 -3.36
N LEU A 166 12.00 10.95 -3.85
CA LEU A 166 12.17 9.74 -3.05
C LEU A 166 13.63 9.27 -3.14
N VAL A 167 14.23 8.96 -2.01
CA VAL A 167 15.57 8.38 -1.91
C VAL A 167 15.45 6.95 -1.39
N ALA A 168 16.15 6.02 -2.00
CA ALA A 168 16.23 4.63 -1.56
C ALA A 168 17.66 4.19 -1.40
N CYS A 169 17.92 3.28 -0.46
CA CYS A 169 19.21 2.65 -0.25
C CYS A 169 19.11 1.13 -0.32
N SER A 170 20.18 0.50 -0.75
CA SER A 170 20.25 -0.94 -0.97
C SER A 170 21.48 -1.56 -0.29
N SER A 171 21.45 -2.87 -0.13
CA SER A 171 22.58 -3.68 0.35
C SER A 171 23.77 -3.71 -0.60
N ASP A 172 23.65 -3.23 -1.85
CA ASP A 172 24.75 -3.06 -2.78
C ASP A 172 25.65 -1.85 -2.45
N GLY A 173 25.26 -1.06 -1.44
CA GLY A 173 26.04 0.11 -0.98
C GLY A 173 25.70 1.40 -1.72
N TYR A 174 24.74 1.39 -2.64
CA TYR A 174 24.31 2.58 -3.39
C TYR A 174 23.00 3.15 -2.87
N CYS A 175 22.84 4.46 -3.09
CA CYS A 175 21.57 5.18 -2.92
C CYS A 175 21.11 5.69 -4.28
N SER A 176 19.80 5.54 -4.53
CA SER A 176 19.13 6.07 -5.72
C SER A 176 18.23 7.22 -5.34
N ILE A 177 18.28 8.30 -6.13
CA ILE A 177 17.41 9.47 -5.99
C ILE A 177 16.42 9.44 -7.16
N MET A 178 15.13 9.46 -6.86
CA MET A 178 14.04 9.35 -7.82
C MET A 178 13.17 10.57 -7.74
N THR A 179 13.05 11.30 -8.84
CA THR A 179 12.15 12.45 -8.96
C THR A 179 10.83 11.98 -9.57
N MET A 180 9.72 12.31 -8.90
CA MET A 180 8.36 11.92 -9.32
C MET A 180 7.70 12.99 -10.18
N THR A 181 8.42 14.06 -10.50
CA THR A 181 8.01 15.08 -11.46
C THR A 181 8.32 14.62 -12.86
N LYS A 182 7.34 14.68 -13.71
CA LYS A 182 7.51 14.64 -15.15
C LYS A 182 7.29 16.05 -15.69
N ASP A 183 7.92 16.36 -16.84
CA ASP A 183 7.75 17.63 -17.55
C ASP A 183 6.33 18.19 -17.42
N ASP A 184 6.18 19.47 -17.32
CA ASP A 184 5.05 20.35 -16.96
C ASP A 184 3.59 19.86 -17.15
N GLU A 185 3.36 18.76 -17.87
CA GLU A 185 2.02 18.25 -18.16
C GLU A 185 1.57 17.04 -17.31
N THR A 186 2.48 16.34 -16.60
CA THR A 186 2.12 15.14 -15.82
C THR A 186 2.84 15.07 -14.48
N ASN A 187 2.35 15.81 -13.52
CA ASN A 187 2.74 15.60 -12.12
C ASN A 187 2.08 14.32 -11.61
N LEU A 188 2.86 13.24 -11.43
CA LEU A 188 2.36 11.93 -10.96
C LEU A 188 1.79 12.02 -9.55
N ILE A 189 2.32 12.90 -8.72
CA ILE A 189 1.95 13.02 -7.31
C ILE A 189 0.76 13.95 -7.12
N GLY A 190 0.68 15.03 -7.89
CA GLY A 190 -0.34 16.04 -7.77
C GLY A 190 0.16 17.31 -7.06
N LYS A 191 -0.72 18.29 -6.94
CA LYS A 191 -0.42 19.56 -6.29
C LYS A 191 -0.53 19.40 -4.77
N ARG A 192 0.48 19.84 -4.04
CA ARG A 192 0.50 19.85 -2.58
C ARG A 192 -0.59 20.79 -2.03
N ILE A 193 -1.30 20.34 -1.02
CA ILE A 193 -2.26 21.17 -0.26
C ILE A 193 -1.47 22.10 0.67
N ALA A 194 -1.79 23.39 0.65
CA ALA A 194 -1.23 24.35 1.59
C ALA A 194 -1.78 24.09 3.01
N PRO A 195 -0.98 24.26 4.08
CA PRO A 195 -1.44 24.01 5.46
C PRO A 195 -2.74 24.76 5.82
N GLU A 196 -2.89 25.97 5.32
CA GLU A 196 -4.05 26.84 5.62
C GLU A 196 -5.36 26.30 5.01
N ALA A 197 -5.27 25.44 3.99
CA ALA A 197 -6.43 24.82 3.34
C ALA A 197 -6.91 23.54 4.05
N LEU A 198 -6.21 23.07 5.08
CA LEU A 198 -6.60 21.90 5.85
C LEU A 198 -7.62 22.32 6.93
N GLU A 199 -8.77 21.63 6.95
CA GLU A 199 -9.82 21.87 7.95
C GLU A 199 -9.43 21.31 9.33
N ASP A 200 -8.69 20.21 9.37
CA ASP A 200 -8.22 19.56 10.60
C ASP A 200 -7.03 20.34 11.19
N GLU A 201 -7.25 20.93 12.36
CA GLU A 201 -6.26 21.76 13.06
C GLU A 201 -5.00 20.94 13.48
N THR A 202 -5.18 19.67 13.81
CA THR A 202 -4.07 18.77 14.17
C THR A 202 -3.17 18.51 12.97
N LEU A 203 -3.77 18.21 11.82
CA LEU A 203 -3.06 18.03 10.56
C LEU A 203 -2.38 19.34 10.14
N ARG A 204 -3.08 20.47 10.24
CA ARG A 204 -2.52 21.78 9.93
C ARG A 204 -1.27 22.08 10.76
N SER A 205 -1.34 21.90 12.08
CA SER A 205 -0.22 22.12 12.99
C SER A 205 0.99 21.24 12.65
N HIS A 206 0.75 19.96 12.32
CA HIS A 206 1.81 19.05 11.89
C HIS A 206 2.49 19.52 10.59
N TYR A 207 1.70 19.98 9.63
CA TYR A 207 2.20 20.48 8.34
C TYR A 207 2.99 21.77 8.47
N GLU A 208 2.55 22.69 9.32
CA GLU A 208 3.29 23.93 9.62
C GLU A 208 4.66 23.64 10.26
N GLN A 209 4.78 22.52 11.01
CA GLN A 209 6.06 22.08 11.55
C GLN A 209 6.98 21.53 10.46
N LEU A 210 6.44 20.77 9.52
CA LEU A 210 7.21 20.26 8.38
C LEU A 210 7.72 21.38 7.48
N ASP A 211 6.93 22.41 7.25
CA ASP A 211 7.32 23.57 6.44
C ASP A 211 8.43 24.43 7.09
N LYS A 212 8.56 24.36 8.42
CA LYS A 212 9.64 25.04 9.15
C LYS A 212 10.98 24.33 9.07
N VAL A 213 10.99 23.07 8.61
CA VAL A 213 12.23 22.35 8.32
C VAL A 213 12.80 22.90 7.03
N ASP A 214 13.75 23.80 7.18
CA ASP A 214 14.49 24.42 6.07
C ASP A 214 15.52 23.41 5.55
N TYR A 215 15.13 22.66 4.55
CA TYR A 215 15.96 21.62 3.93
C TYR A 215 17.19 22.22 3.23
N ASP A 216 17.17 23.52 2.88
CA ASP A 216 18.28 24.22 2.26
C ASP A 216 19.43 24.53 3.25
N LYS A 217 19.21 24.31 4.54
CA LYS A 217 20.22 24.51 5.61
C LYS A 217 20.89 23.23 6.10
N LEU A 218 20.57 22.08 5.50
CA LEU A 218 21.19 20.78 5.82
C LEU A 218 22.41 20.48 4.93
N GLU A 219 23.20 21.50 4.60
CA GLU A 219 24.53 21.35 4.02
C GLU A 219 25.59 20.94 5.07
#